data_8cf364b6c3deab300922af40a73a3277
#
_entry.id   8cf364b6c3deab300922af40a73a3277
#
_cell.length_a   1.000
_cell.length_b   1.000
_cell.length_c   1.000
_cell.angle_alpha   90.00
_cell.angle_beta   90.00
_cell.angle_gamma   90.00
#
_symmetry.space_group_name_H-M   'P 1'
#
loop_
_entity.id
_entity.type
_entity.pdbx_description
1 polymer ?
#
loop_
_entity_poly.entity_id
_entity_poly.type
_entity_poly.pdbx_seq_one_letter_code
_entity_poly.pdbx_strand_id
1 'polypeptide(L)'
;MKNRILVLTLASIVGFISCGKDKELVEVTIPEPEKVEKAAMGNPADVKAEDEEGAFQMKGLPYAYNGLEPFIDAKTMETHYSKHHVGYCNKLNTAVKGTDLESKTIEEILKKLDMSKADIRNNAGGYYNHNFFFDILTANGGEATDEVLEAINKDFGSYDEFKKQFSDSATKLFGSGWVWLVKDKTGKLVISTTINQDNPL
;
A
#
# COMPACT_ATOMS: atom_id res chain seq x y z
N MET A 1 10.79 -10.79 -44.69
CA MET A 1 10.70 -9.37 -45.09
C MET A 1 10.63 -8.53 -43.83
N LYS A 2 11.69 -7.75 -43.57
CA LYS A 2 11.81 -6.96 -42.33
C LYS A 2 11.25 -5.56 -42.58
N ASN A 3 10.13 -5.23 -41.98
CA ASN A 3 9.58 -3.87 -42.03
C ASN A 3 10.35 -3.00 -40.99
N ARG A 4 11.17 -2.09 -41.52
CA ARG A 4 11.76 -1.00 -40.71
C ARG A 4 10.75 0.16 -40.72
N ILE A 5 10.25 0.50 -39.52
CA ILE A 5 9.46 1.71 -39.31
C ILE A 5 10.44 2.85 -39.14
N LEU A 6 10.41 3.79 -40.11
CA LEU A 6 11.19 5.03 -40.06
C LEU A 6 10.37 6.08 -39.31
N VAL A 7 10.80 6.44 -38.11
CA VAL A 7 10.21 7.56 -37.34
C VAL A 7 10.88 8.85 -37.79
N LEU A 8 10.14 9.67 -38.54
CA LEU A 8 10.54 11.03 -38.90
C LEU A 8 10.17 11.96 -37.74
N THR A 9 11.15 12.46 -37.02
CA THR A 9 10.97 13.58 -36.09
C THR A 9 11.05 14.90 -36.84
N LEU A 10 9.93 15.60 -36.88
CA LEU A 10 9.83 16.94 -37.47
C LEU A 10 10.31 17.96 -36.44
N ALA A 11 11.51 18.51 -36.59
CA ALA A 11 12.02 19.60 -35.76
C ALA A 11 11.50 20.93 -36.35
N SER A 12 10.62 21.60 -35.57
CA SER A 12 10.16 22.96 -35.90
C SER A 12 11.19 23.98 -35.41
N ILE A 13 11.91 24.60 -36.36
CA ILE A 13 12.82 25.70 -36.08
C ILE A 13 11.99 26.98 -36.01
N VAL A 14 11.85 27.57 -34.83
CA VAL A 14 11.36 28.94 -34.64
C VAL A 14 12.56 29.86 -34.59
N GLY A 15 12.83 30.56 -35.70
CA GLY A 15 13.88 31.55 -35.80
C GLY A 15 13.47 32.86 -35.13
N PHE A 16 14.13 33.24 -34.06
CA PHE A 16 14.09 34.63 -33.55
C PHE A 16 15.30 35.38 -34.15
N ILE A 17 14.99 36.38 -34.98
CA ILE A 17 15.98 37.34 -35.45
C ILE A 17 16.21 38.35 -34.34
N SER A 18 17.34 38.25 -33.62
CA SER A 18 17.83 39.29 -32.71
C SER A 18 19.15 39.84 -33.26
N CYS A 19 19.16 41.11 -33.59
CA CYS A 19 20.41 41.84 -33.94
C CYS A 19 21.25 42.08 -32.67
N GLY A 20 22.47 41.61 -32.69
CA GLY A 20 23.46 42.05 -31.75
C GLY A 20 24.48 41.02 -31.26
N LYS A 21 25.68 41.08 -31.81
CA LYS A 21 26.98 40.51 -31.38
C LYS A 21 27.06 38.99 -31.24
N ASP A 22 27.97 38.41 -32.02
CA ASP A 22 28.37 37.01 -32.04
C ASP A 22 28.56 36.43 -30.62
N LYS A 23 27.53 35.74 -30.13
CA LYS A 23 27.68 34.81 -29.01
C LYS A 23 27.80 33.42 -29.59
N GLU A 24 28.95 32.86 -29.45
CA GLU A 24 29.25 31.46 -29.76
C GLU A 24 28.23 30.59 -29.00
N LEU A 25 27.35 29.87 -29.73
CA LEU A 25 26.41 28.95 -29.13
C LEU A 25 27.18 27.75 -28.60
N VAL A 26 27.37 27.70 -27.30
CA VAL A 26 27.94 26.52 -26.63
C VAL A 26 26.86 25.42 -26.69
N GLU A 27 27.14 24.36 -27.43
CA GLU A 27 26.33 23.16 -27.46
C GLU A 27 26.39 22.50 -26.09
N VAL A 28 25.29 22.62 -25.34
CA VAL A 28 25.15 21.93 -24.07
C VAL A 28 24.73 20.51 -24.35
N THR A 29 25.69 19.58 -24.34
CA THR A 29 25.39 18.14 -24.34
C THR A 29 24.65 17.80 -23.05
N ILE A 30 23.37 17.45 -23.18
CA ILE A 30 22.61 16.87 -22.10
C ILE A 30 23.19 15.48 -21.83
N PRO A 31 23.73 15.21 -20.61
CA PRO A 31 24.22 13.87 -20.31
C PRO A 31 23.10 12.84 -20.54
N GLU A 32 23.42 11.72 -21.19
CA GLU A 32 22.48 10.60 -21.21
C GLU A 32 22.08 10.26 -19.77
N PRO A 33 20.78 10.01 -19.52
CA PRO A 33 20.36 9.61 -18.19
C PRO A 33 21.14 8.35 -17.78
N GLU A 34 21.88 8.44 -16.69
CA GLU A 34 22.57 7.28 -16.11
C GLU A 34 21.56 6.14 -16.01
N LYS A 35 21.91 4.97 -16.54
CA LYS A 35 21.16 3.74 -16.28
C LYS A 35 21.19 3.52 -14.78
N VAL A 36 20.11 3.92 -14.10
CA VAL A 36 19.90 3.55 -12.70
C VAL A 36 19.79 2.04 -12.71
N GLU A 37 20.85 1.34 -12.31
CA GLU A 37 20.77 -0.09 -12.03
C GLU A 37 19.65 -0.26 -11.00
N LYS A 38 18.60 -1.00 -11.38
CA LYS A 38 17.56 -1.38 -10.43
C LYS A 38 18.26 -2.16 -9.32
N ALA A 39 18.38 -1.56 -8.14
CA ALA A 39 18.88 -2.28 -6.96
C ALA A 39 18.10 -3.59 -6.84
N ALA A 40 18.82 -4.69 -6.60
CA ALA A 40 18.18 -5.98 -6.40
C ALA A 40 17.18 -5.86 -5.24
N MET A 41 15.93 -6.22 -5.49
CA MET A 41 14.89 -6.21 -4.46
C MET A 41 15.08 -7.41 -3.54
N GLY A 42 14.87 -7.18 -2.23
CA GLY A 42 14.89 -8.24 -1.25
C GLY A 42 13.76 -9.26 -1.47
N ASN A 43 13.86 -10.38 -0.76
CA ASN A 43 12.79 -11.36 -0.73
C ASN A 43 11.84 -11.04 0.43
N PRO A 44 10.53 -10.85 0.20
CA PRO A 44 9.58 -10.57 1.29
C PRO A 44 9.50 -11.68 2.35
N ALA A 45 9.87 -12.91 2.02
CA ALA A 45 9.91 -14.02 2.97
C ALA A 45 11.05 -13.89 4.00
N ASP A 46 12.08 -13.10 3.70
CA ASP A 46 13.24 -12.91 4.59
C ASP A 46 13.03 -11.72 5.57
N VAL A 47 11.91 -11.01 5.44
CA VAL A 47 11.59 -9.87 6.29
C VAL A 47 11.16 -10.35 7.66
N LYS A 48 11.90 -9.92 8.70
CA LYS A 48 11.65 -10.29 10.09
C LYS A 48 11.53 -9.07 10.98
N ALA A 49 10.90 -9.24 12.13
CA ALA A 49 10.99 -8.28 13.20
C ALA A 49 12.42 -8.20 13.75
N GLU A 50 12.82 -7.04 14.29
CA GLU A 50 14.13 -6.86 14.93
C GLU A 50 14.29 -7.74 16.17
N ASP A 51 13.23 -7.91 16.95
CA ASP A 51 13.16 -8.84 18.09
C ASP A 51 12.55 -10.16 17.58
N GLU A 52 13.39 -11.13 17.23
CA GLU A 52 12.95 -12.45 16.74
C GLU A 52 12.19 -13.27 17.81
N GLU A 53 12.32 -12.91 19.10
CA GLU A 53 11.60 -13.53 20.22
C GLU A 53 10.39 -12.66 20.66
N GLY A 54 10.18 -11.51 20.01
CA GLY A 54 9.06 -10.61 20.31
C GLY A 54 7.70 -11.28 20.07
N ALA A 55 6.69 -10.82 20.78
CA ALA A 55 5.33 -11.36 20.75
C ALA A 55 4.68 -11.32 19.35
N PHE A 56 5.08 -10.37 18.51
CA PHE A 56 4.57 -10.16 17.17
C PHE A 56 5.68 -10.33 16.13
N GLN A 57 5.38 -11.09 15.08
CA GLN A 57 6.34 -11.44 14.03
C GLN A 57 5.79 -11.12 12.65
N MET A 58 6.70 -10.91 11.68
CA MET A 58 6.33 -10.77 10.27
C MET A 58 6.03 -12.14 9.68
N LYS A 59 4.95 -12.24 8.89
CA LYS A 59 4.52 -13.52 8.29
C LYS A 59 5.19 -13.86 6.96
N GLY A 60 5.87 -12.92 6.33
CA GLY A 60 6.25 -13.00 4.92
C GLY A 60 5.06 -12.76 3.99
N LEU A 61 5.33 -12.37 2.75
CA LEU A 61 4.28 -12.27 1.73
C LEU A 61 4.21 -13.58 0.94
N PRO A 62 3.01 -14.02 0.51
CA PRO A 62 2.86 -15.20 -0.35
C PRO A 62 3.22 -14.92 -1.82
N TYR A 63 3.68 -13.71 -2.15
CA TYR A 63 4.06 -13.26 -3.48
C TYR A 63 5.31 -12.36 -3.41
N ALA A 64 6.06 -12.29 -4.51
CA ALA A 64 7.21 -11.40 -4.63
C ALA A 64 6.77 -9.92 -4.70
N TYR A 65 7.68 -8.98 -4.40
CA TYR A 65 7.36 -7.55 -4.44
C TYR A 65 6.82 -7.06 -5.80
N ASN A 66 7.23 -7.67 -6.91
CA ASN A 66 6.72 -7.36 -8.25
C ASN A 66 5.44 -8.15 -8.61
N GLY A 67 4.92 -8.97 -7.71
CA GLY A 67 3.76 -9.84 -7.98
C GLY A 67 2.44 -9.09 -8.20
N LEU A 68 2.36 -7.81 -7.83
CA LEU A 68 1.17 -6.98 -8.01
C LEU A 68 1.31 -5.96 -9.16
N GLU A 69 2.39 -6.02 -9.93
CA GLU A 69 2.53 -5.18 -11.13
C GLU A 69 1.52 -5.60 -12.21
N PRO A 70 0.99 -4.67 -12.99
CA PRO A 70 1.35 -3.25 -13.08
C PRO A 70 0.57 -2.32 -12.11
N PHE A 71 -0.23 -2.85 -11.19
CA PHE A 71 -1.12 -2.06 -10.33
C PHE A 71 -0.38 -1.41 -9.17
N ILE A 72 0.56 -2.12 -8.55
CA ILE A 72 1.44 -1.62 -7.50
C ILE A 72 2.86 -2.03 -7.88
N ASP A 73 3.75 -1.05 -8.02
CA ASP A 73 5.14 -1.32 -8.39
C ASP A 73 5.92 -1.97 -7.25
N ALA A 74 6.92 -2.73 -7.65
CA ALA A 74 7.71 -3.54 -6.74
C ALA A 74 8.43 -2.73 -5.65
N LYS A 75 8.91 -1.52 -5.96
CA LYS A 75 9.58 -0.67 -4.97
C LYS A 75 8.60 -0.14 -3.92
N THR A 76 7.38 0.21 -4.35
CA THR A 76 6.30 0.58 -3.44
C THR A 76 5.98 -0.58 -2.50
N MET A 77 5.83 -1.79 -3.04
CA MET A 77 5.57 -2.99 -2.24
C MET A 77 6.70 -3.29 -1.25
N GLU A 78 7.95 -3.25 -1.70
CA GLU A 78 9.12 -3.46 -0.83
C GLU A 78 9.15 -2.43 0.30
N THR A 79 9.00 -1.14 -0.01
CA THR A 79 9.02 -0.07 0.99
C THR A 79 7.85 -0.20 1.97
N HIS A 80 6.66 -0.48 1.47
CA HIS A 80 5.46 -0.59 2.30
C HIS A 80 5.53 -1.79 3.24
N TYR A 81 6.02 -2.94 2.77
CA TYR A 81 6.13 -4.15 3.59
C TYR A 81 7.38 -4.15 4.47
N SER A 82 8.59 -4.03 3.87
CA SER A 82 9.85 -4.25 4.57
C SER A 82 10.34 -3.05 5.41
N LYS A 83 9.68 -1.89 5.29
CA LYS A 83 10.01 -0.70 6.10
C LYS A 83 8.82 -0.25 6.92
N HIS A 84 7.71 0.07 6.28
CA HIS A 84 6.56 0.65 6.96
C HIS A 84 5.86 -0.35 7.89
N HIS A 85 5.49 -1.53 7.38
CA HIS A 85 4.84 -2.58 8.17
C HIS A 85 5.76 -3.16 9.25
N VAL A 86 7.02 -3.49 8.91
CA VAL A 86 8.04 -3.90 9.90
C VAL A 86 8.19 -2.86 11.01
N GLY A 87 8.17 -1.58 10.67
CA GLY A 87 8.26 -0.52 11.65
C GLY A 87 7.14 -0.55 12.70
N TYR A 88 5.91 -0.91 12.30
CA TYR A 88 4.81 -1.12 13.27
C TYR A 88 5.03 -2.37 14.13
N CYS A 89 5.48 -3.47 13.52
CA CYS A 89 5.79 -4.70 14.25
C CYS A 89 6.84 -4.46 15.36
N ASN A 90 7.96 -3.84 15.01
CA ASN A 90 9.05 -3.55 15.94
C ASN A 90 8.63 -2.63 17.09
N LYS A 91 7.91 -1.56 16.77
CA LYS A 91 7.41 -0.62 17.78
C LYS A 91 6.33 -1.24 18.67
N LEU A 92 5.49 -2.11 18.13
CA LEU A 92 4.51 -2.86 18.91
C LEU A 92 5.21 -3.79 19.89
N ASN A 93 6.19 -4.59 19.44
CA ASN A 93 6.98 -5.45 20.32
C ASN A 93 7.62 -4.64 21.46
N THR A 94 8.22 -3.50 21.14
CA THR A 94 8.80 -2.60 22.14
C THR A 94 7.76 -2.11 23.15
N ALA A 95 6.57 -1.73 22.67
CA ALA A 95 5.51 -1.15 23.51
C ALA A 95 4.81 -2.17 24.42
N VAL A 96 4.75 -3.45 24.04
CA VAL A 96 4.11 -4.50 24.85
C VAL A 96 5.08 -5.23 25.76
N LYS A 97 6.38 -5.16 25.51
CA LYS A 97 7.42 -5.90 26.22
C LYS A 97 7.35 -5.66 27.73
N GLY A 98 7.27 -6.75 28.50
CA GLY A 98 7.16 -6.72 29.97
C GLY A 98 5.80 -6.23 30.48
N THR A 99 4.78 -6.12 29.64
CA THR A 99 3.39 -5.79 30.04
C THR A 99 2.47 -7.00 29.91
N ASP A 100 1.27 -6.92 30.47
CA ASP A 100 0.23 -7.95 30.32
C ASP A 100 -0.20 -8.15 28.85
N LEU A 101 0.09 -7.20 27.97
CA LEU A 101 -0.25 -7.25 26.55
C LEU A 101 0.68 -8.17 25.76
N GLU A 102 1.88 -8.45 26.25
CA GLU A 102 2.87 -9.32 25.56
C GLU A 102 2.33 -10.74 25.31
N SER A 103 1.43 -11.22 26.18
CA SER A 103 0.81 -12.55 26.06
C SER A 103 -0.54 -12.55 25.34
N LYS A 104 -0.99 -11.41 24.80
CA LYS A 104 -2.28 -11.25 24.15
C LYS A 104 -2.18 -11.34 22.62
N THR A 105 -3.25 -11.80 21.99
CA THR A 105 -3.37 -11.67 20.53
C THR A 105 -3.60 -10.21 20.13
N ILE A 106 -3.30 -9.89 18.89
CA ILE A 106 -3.48 -8.53 18.38
C ILE A 106 -4.94 -8.08 18.47
N GLU A 107 -5.88 -9.00 18.19
CA GLU A 107 -7.31 -8.73 18.27
C GLU A 107 -7.78 -8.50 19.73
N GLU A 108 -7.21 -9.21 20.69
CA GLU A 108 -7.50 -9.00 22.12
C GLU A 108 -7.03 -7.62 22.59
N ILE A 109 -5.86 -7.18 22.09
CA ILE A 109 -5.33 -5.84 22.38
C ILE A 109 -6.25 -4.78 21.79
N LEU A 110 -6.60 -4.90 20.50
CA LEU A 110 -7.41 -3.91 19.80
C LEU A 110 -8.84 -3.81 20.34
N LYS A 111 -9.48 -4.92 20.68
CA LYS A 111 -10.84 -4.94 21.28
C LYS A 111 -10.93 -4.31 22.66
N LYS A 112 -9.82 -4.24 23.38
CA LYS A 112 -9.75 -3.66 24.73
C LYS A 112 -8.79 -2.47 24.79
N LEU A 113 -8.60 -1.82 23.66
CA LEU A 113 -7.63 -0.75 23.49
C LEU A 113 -7.92 0.44 24.41
N ASP A 114 -6.92 0.82 25.22
CA ASP A 114 -6.92 2.10 25.89
C ASP A 114 -6.49 3.20 24.88
N MET A 115 -7.46 3.97 24.44
CA MET A 115 -7.27 5.02 23.43
C MET A 115 -6.30 6.13 23.88
N SER A 116 -6.02 6.25 25.18
CA SER A 116 -5.04 7.21 25.71
C SER A 116 -3.59 6.76 25.48
N LYS A 117 -3.36 5.46 25.26
CA LYS A 117 -2.04 4.88 24.99
C LYS A 117 -1.72 4.95 23.51
N ALA A 118 -1.27 6.12 23.05
CA ALA A 118 -1.04 6.39 21.63
C ALA A 118 -0.07 5.39 20.97
N ASP A 119 0.96 4.95 21.67
CA ASP A 119 1.94 4.00 21.14
C ASP A 119 1.30 2.63 20.87
N ILE A 120 0.51 2.10 21.80
CA ILE A 120 -0.21 0.84 21.59
C ILE A 120 -1.24 1.02 20.48
N ARG A 121 -2.07 2.07 20.54
CA ARG A 121 -3.09 2.35 19.52
C ARG A 121 -2.51 2.37 18.11
N ASN A 122 -1.46 3.17 17.90
CA ASN A 122 -0.89 3.35 16.57
C ASN A 122 -0.15 2.09 16.09
N ASN A 123 0.62 1.45 16.94
CA ASN A 123 1.45 0.33 16.51
C ASN A 123 0.68 -0.99 16.45
N ALA A 124 -0.25 -1.25 17.37
CA ALA A 124 -1.15 -2.41 17.29
C ALA A 124 -2.09 -2.29 16.07
N GLY A 125 -2.71 -1.13 15.91
CA GLY A 125 -3.55 -0.87 14.73
C GLY A 125 -2.75 -0.98 13.43
N GLY A 126 -1.57 -0.36 13.36
CA GLY A 126 -0.71 -0.43 12.19
C GLY A 126 -0.28 -1.85 11.85
N TYR A 127 0.11 -2.64 12.83
CA TYR A 127 0.47 -4.05 12.64
C TYR A 127 -0.72 -4.86 12.12
N TYR A 128 -1.89 -4.74 12.74
CA TYR A 128 -3.10 -5.46 12.34
C TYR A 128 -3.57 -5.06 10.93
N ASN A 129 -3.72 -3.76 10.68
CA ASN A 129 -4.25 -3.24 9.44
C ASN A 129 -3.39 -3.64 8.24
N HIS A 130 -2.05 -3.58 8.39
CA HIS A 130 -1.13 -3.96 7.32
C HIS A 130 -1.05 -5.48 7.10
N ASN A 131 -1.10 -6.29 8.17
CA ASN A 131 -1.23 -7.73 8.01
C ASN A 131 -2.47 -8.08 7.20
N PHE A 132 -3.63 -7.53 7.58
CA PHE A 132 -4.88 -7.77 6.88
C PHE A 132 -4.84 -7.28 5.43
N PHE A 133 -4.29 -6.08 5.20
CA PHE A 133 -4.13 -5.51 3.86
C PHE A 133 -3.29 -6.40 2.95
N PHE A 134 -2.13 -6.85 3.39
CA PHE A 134 -1.27 -7.69 2.59
C PHE A 134 -1.84 -9.12 2.40
N ASP A 135 -2.56 -9.64 3.38
CA ASP A 135 -3.19 -10.96 3.31
C ASP A 135 -4.32 -11.04 2.26
N ILE A 136 -5.05 -9.92 2.02
CA ILE A 136 -6.14 -9.88 1.04
C ILE A 136 -5.67 -9.53 -0.39
N LEU A 137 -4.43 -9.11 -0.58
CA LEU A 137 -3.88 -8.81 -1.91
C LEU A 137 -3.39 -10.09 -2.59
N THR A 138 -3.65 -10.21 -3.88
CA THR A 138 -3.18 -11.34 -4.69
C THR A 138 -2.89 -10.89 -6.12
N ALA A 139 -1.85 -11.49 -6.72
CA ALA A 139 -1.49 -11.29 -8.13
C ALA A 139 -2.58 -11.81 -9.10
N ASN A 140 -3.27 -12.86 -8.67
CA ASN A 140 -4.31 -13.53 -9.45
C ASN A 140 -5.66 -13.32 -8.76
N GLY A 141 -6.09 -12.05 -8.65
CA GLY A 141 -7.42 -11.71 -8.15
C GLY A 141 -8.50 -12.39 -8.99
N GLY A 142 -9.62 -12.68 -8.38
CA GLY A 142 -10.78 -13.28 -9.05
C GLY A 142 -12.03 -12.47 -8.79
N GLU A 143 -13.13 -12.95 -9.37
CA GLU A 143 -14.45 -12.43 -9.04
C GLU A 143 -14.81 -12.80 -7.59
N ALA A 144 -15.68 -12.00 -6.98
CA ALA A 144 -16.27 -12.35 -5.68
C ALA A 144 -16.99 -13.70 -5.78
N THR A 145 -16.86 -14.53 -4.74
CA THR A 145 -17.65 -15.79 -4.68
C THR A 145 -19.14 -15.48 -4.65
N ASP A 146 -19.96 -16.41 -5.13
CA ASP A 146 -21.41 -16.23 -5.20
C ASP A 146 -22.02 -15.78 -3.87
N GLU A 147 -21.61 -16.39 -2.75
CA GLU A 147 -22.07 -16.02 -1.41
C GLU A 147 -21.71 -14.56 -1.04
N VAL A 148 -20.49 -14.15 -1.33
CA VAL A 148 -20.04 -12.77 -1.06
C VAL A 148 -20.74 -11.79 -1.99
N LEU A 149 -20.88 -12.16 -3.27
CA LEU A 149 -21.57 -11.34 -4.27
C LEU A 149 -23.05 -11.15 -3.93
N GLU A 150 -23.75 -12.19 -3.49
CA GLU A 150 -25.14 -12.11 -3.04
C GLU A 150 -25.28 -11.18 -1.83
N ALA A 151 -24.38 -11.29 -0.84
CA ALA A 151 -24.41 -10.42 0.33
C ALA A 151 -24.15 -8.95 -0.04
N ILE A 152 -23.20 -8.70 -0.93
CA ILE A 152 -22.92 -7.35 -1.44
C ILE A 152 -24.11 -6.80 -2.21
N ASN A 153 -24.68 -7.56 -3.15
CA ASN A 153 -25.84 -7.12 -3.93
C ASN A 153 -27.06 -6.84 -3.05
N LYS A 154 -27.26 -7.65 -2.02
CA LYS A 154 -28.36 -7.45 -1.05
C LYS A 154 -28.21 -6.12 -0.30
N ASP A 155 -27.00 -5.80 0.17
CA ASP A 155 -26.81 -4.68 1.09
C ASP A 155 -26.46 -3.36 0.38
N PHE A 156 -25.90 -3.43 -0.84
CA PHE A 156 -25.51 -2.27 -1.65
C PHE A 156 -26.30 -2.10 -2.95
N GLY A 157 -27.17 -3.08 -3.31
CA GLY A 157 -27.93 -3.07 -4.55
C GLY A 157 -27.21 -3.72 -5.72
N SER A 158 -25.90 -3.52 -5.88
CA SER A 158 -25.05 -4.21 -6.87
C SER A 158 -23.59 -4.17 -6.46
N TYR A 159 -22.81 -5.08 -7.04
CA TYR A 159 -21.35 -5.07 -6.87
C TYR A 159 -20.68 -3.79 -7.41
N ASP A 160 -21.18 -3.24 -8.51
CA ASP A 160 -20.68 -1.99 -9.06
C ASP A 160 -20.96 -0.79 -8.17
N GLU A 161 -22.15 -0.75 -7.57
CA GLU A 161 -22.49 0.30 -6.61
C GLU A 161 -21.64 0.19 -5.33
N PHE A 162 -21.39 -1.02 -4.86
CA PHE A 162 -20.44 -1.26 -3.76
C PHE A 162 -19.04 -0.75 -4.11
N LYS A 163 -18.49 -1.15 -5.27
CA LYS A 163 -17.16 -0.68 -5.71
C LYS A 163 -17.09 0.83 -5.77
N LYS A 164 -18.12 1.45 -6.32
CA LYS A 164 -18.22 2.91 -6.40
C LYS A 164 -18.19 3.56 -5.02
N GLN A 165 -19.06 3.11 -4.11
CA GLN A 165 -19.14 3.65 -2.75
C GLN A 165 -17.84 3.43 -1.97
N PHE A 166 -17.21 2.27 -2.09
CA PHE A 166 -15.95 1.95 -1.44
C PHE A 166 -14.82 2.86 -1.94
N SER A 167 -14.68 2.99 -3.26
CA SER A 167 -13.68 3.86 -3.89
C SER A 167 -13.91 5.34 -3.57
N ASP A 168 -15.16 5.79 -3.60
CA ASP A 168 -15.55 7.15 -3.22
C ASP A 168 -15.17 7.44 -1.75
N SER A 169 -15.39 6.48 -0.86
CA SER A 169 -15.05 6.58 0.57
C SER A 169 -13.53 6.70 0.75
N ALA A 170 -12.74 5.93 0.00
CA ALA A 170 -11.29 6.00 0.03
C ALA A 170 -10.77 7.36 -0.49
N THR A 171 -11.33 7.83 -1.60
CA THR A 171 -10.91 9.10 -2.22
C THR A 171 -11.26 10.32 -1.37
N LYS A 172 -12.38 10.27 -0.65
CA LYS A 172 -12.87 11.38 0.19
C LYS A 172 -12.27 11.40 1.59
N LEU A 173 -11.61 10.32 2.01
CA LEU A 173 -10.99 10.26 3.34
C LEU A 173 -9.82 11.24 3.40
N PHE A 174 -9.96 12.28 4.23
CA PHE A 174 -8.93 13.28 4.42
C PHE A 174 -7.82 12.77 5.35
N GLY A 175 -6.57 12.92 4.93
CA GLY A 175 -5.41 12.45 5.66
C GLY A 175 -5.15 10.96 5.47
N SER A 176 -4.41 10.36 6.40
CA SER A 176 -4.16 8.91 6.41
C SER A 176 -5.30 8.15 7.06
N GLY A 177 -5.60 6.97 6.55
CA GLY A 177 -6.64 6.11 7.09
C GLY A 177 -6.96 4.91 6.22
N TRP A 178 -8.03 4.22 6.56
CA TRP A 178 -8.44 2.96 5.95
C TRP A 178 -9.93 2.98 5.62
N VAL A 179 -10.28 2.26 4.57
CA VAL A 179 -11.67 1.96 4.22
C VAL A 179 -11.88 0.46 4.37
N TRP A 180 -13.00 0.10 4.98
CA TRP A 180 -13.32 -1.26 5.37
C TRP A 180 -14.68 -1.65 4.84
N LEU A 181 -14.81 -2.89 4.38
CA LEU A 181 -16.08 -3.58 4.27
C LEU A 181 -16.27 -4.40 5.55
N VAL A 182 -17.24 -4.06 6.36
CA VAL A 182 -17.49 -4.71 7.65
C VAL A 182 -18.91 -5.27 7.72
N LYS A 183 -19.08 -6.32 8.52
CA LYS A 183 -20.39 -6.85 8.89
C LYS A 183 -20.78 -6.26 10.23
N ASP A 184 -21.86 -5.50 10.26
CA ASP A 184 -22.34 -4.90 11.49
C ASP A 184 -23.01 -5.91 12.44
N LYS A 185 -23.45 -5.46 13.61
CA LYS A 185 -24.09 -6.31 14.63
C LYS A 185 -25.41 -6.93 14.17
N THR A 186 -26.04 -6.40 13.12
CA THR A 186 -27.27 -6.93 12.52
C THR A 186 -26.99 -7.96 11.42
N GLY A 187 -25.70 -8.13 11.07
CA GLY A 187 -25.26 -8.99 9.98
C GLY A 187 -25.26 -8.31 8.61
N LYS A 188 -25.51 -6.99 8.54
CA LYS A 188 -25.49 -6.20 7.32
C LYS A 188 -24.05 -5.80 6.96
N LEU A 189 -23.72 -5.84 5.66
CA LEU A 189 -22.47 -5.29 5.15
C LEU A 189 -22.56 -3.77 5.05
N VAL A 190 -21.56 -3.09 5.61
CA VAL A 190 -21.45 -1.62 5.58
C VAL A 190 -20.01 -1.20 5.26
N ILE A 191 -19.87 -0.05 4.61
CA ILE A 191 -18.57 0.60 4.41
C ILE A 191 -18.29 1.48 5.61
N SER A 192 -17.10 1.32 6.20
CA SER A 192 -16.63 2.12 7.34
C SER A 192 -15.28 2.73 7.00
N THR A 193 -15.01 3.90 7.55
CA THR A 193 -13.71 4.58 7.43
C THR A 193 -13.11 4.82 8.79
N THR A 194 -11.81 4.68 8.90
CA THR A 194 -11.06 4.99 10.13
C THR A 194 -9.87 5.87 9.81
N ILE A 195 -9.49 6.73 10.74
CA ILE A 195 -8.33 7.61 10.61
C ILE A 195 -7.06 6.94 11.10
N ASN A 196 -5.93 7.33 10.52
CA ASN A 196 -4.61 6.82 10.88
C ASN A 196 -4.58 5.28 10.93
N GLN A 197 -4.28 4.68 12.08
CA GLN A 197 -4.21 3.23 12.24
C GLN A 197 -5.37 2.66 13.07
N ASP A 198 -6.42 3.42 13.30
CA ASP A 198 -7.65 2.89 13.89
C ASP A 198 -8.30 1.84 12.98
N ASN A 199 -9.09 0.95 13.56
CA ASN A 199 -9.79 -0.13 12.86
C ASN A 199 -11.17 -0.41 13.47
N PRO A 200 -12.00 -1.24 12.83
CA PRO A 200 -13.38 -1.51 13.27
C PRO A 200 -13.54 -2.50 14.43
N LEU A 201 -12.44 -3.05 15.02
CA LEU A 201 -12.49 -4.06 16.08
C LEU A 201 -12.93 -3.49 17.44
#